data_4569b562e8884b1bc1ce5a9303d43c58
#
_entry.id   4569b562e8884b1bc1ce5a9303d43c58
#
_cell.length_a   1.000
_cell.length_b   1.000
_cell.length_c   1.000
_cell.angle_alpha   90.00
_cell.angle_beta   90.00
_cell.angle_gamma   90.00
#
_symmetry.space_group_name_H-M   'P 1'
#
loop_
_entity.id
_entity.type
_entity.pdbx_description
1 polymer ?
#
loop_
_entity_poly.entity_id
_entity_poly.type
_entity_poly.pdbx_seq_one_letter_code
_entity_poly.pdbx_strand_id
1 'polypeptide(L)'
;MAIIEASNRAYLLAYQRNARLMRLLEQVAAIDDNVRELRLRRGRTFVERNARSIRDLQARGIADPDVDPLLAATALSAMVGRMAYTTYVIGEESDLEQLVTTLTRLWANALRIPDDALQVQEK
;
A
#
# COMPACT_ATOMS: atom_id res chain seq x y z
N MET A 1 1.97 -5.65 12.15
CA MET A 1 0.90 -4.98 11.35
C MET A 1 0.80 -3.48 11.58
N ALA A 2 1.20 -2.98 12.73
CA ALA A 2 1.22 -1.53 12.96
C ALA A 2 2.05 -0.77 11.91
N ILE A 3 3.14 -1.36 11.44
CA ILE A 3 3.99 -0.77 10.39
C ILE A 3 3.21 -0.69 9.06
N ILE A 4 2.48 -1.74 8.70
CA ILE A 4 1.69 -1.75 7.46
C ILE A 4 0.53 -0.76 7.55
N GLU A 5 -0.15 -0.72 8.69
CA GLU A 5 -1.22 0.25 8.91
C GLU A 5 -0.70 1.68 8.78
N ALA A 6 0.43 1.99 9.45
CA ALA A 6 1.05 3.30 9.39
C ALA A 6 1.49 3.66 7.97
N SER A 7 2.03 2.69 7.23
CA SER A 7 2.43 2.86 5.83
C SER A 7 1.22 3.17 4.94
N ASN A 8 0.13 2.42 5.09
CA ASN A 8 -1.09 2.64 4.35
C ASN A 8 -1.69 4.02 4.66
N ARG A 9 -1.72 4.39 5.94
CA ARG A 9 -2.23 5.69 6.38
C ARG A 9 -1.41 6.83 5.79
N ALA A 10 -0.07 6.73 5.88
CA ALA A 10 0.82 7.76 5.34
C ALA A 10 0.65 7.91 3.84
N TYR A 11 0.54 6.80 3.11
CA TYR A 11 0.34 6.81 1.66
C TYR A 11 -0.99 7.48 1.29
N LEU A 12 -2.07 7.10 1.95
CA LEU A 12 -3.41 7.66 1.68
C LEU A 12 -3.47 9.15 2.02
N LEU A 13 -2.88 9.56 3.15
CA LEU A 13 -2.83 10.96 3.52
C LEU A 13 -2.04 11.80 2.52
N ALA A 14 -0.87 11.30 2.09
CA ALA A 14 -0.06 11.99 1.09
C ALA A 14 -0.81 12.12 -0.23
N TYR A 15 -1.51 11.05 -0.65
CA TYR A 15 -2.30 11.06 -1.87
C TYR A 15 -3.44 12.08 -1.77
N GLN A 16 -4.14 12.12 -0.64
CA GLN A 16 -5.22 13.07 -0.41
C GLN A 16 -4.72 14.52 -0.50
N ARG A 17 -3.60 14.83 0.16
CA ARG A 17 -2.99 16.17 0.13
C ARG A 17 -2.57 16.59 -1.26
N ASN A 18 -2.11 15.65 -2.07
CA ASN A 18 -1.52 15.90 -3.37
C ASN A 18 -2.40 15.42 -4.53
N ALA A 19 -3.72 15.34 -4.32
CA ALA A 19 -4.64 14.77 -5.31
C ALA A 19 -4.55 15.43 -6.67
N ARG A 20 -4.44 16.77 -6.72
CA ARG A 20 -4.30 17.51 -7.97
C ARG A 20 -3.00 17.17 -8.69
N LEU A 21 -1.90 17.10 -7.94
CA LEU A 21 -0.61 16.72 -8.48
C LEU A 21 -0.63 15.28 -8.97
N MET A 22 -1.25 14.38 -8.22
CA MET A 22 -1.37 12.96 -8.60
C MET A 22 -2.16 12.79 -9.89
N ARG A 23 -3.24 13.56 -10.06
CA ARG A 23 -4.01 13.57 -11.31
C ARG A 23 -3.13 14.02 -12.48
N LEU A 24 -2.40 15.12 -12.29
CA LEU A 24 -1.52 15.65 -13.34
C LEU A 24 -0.43 14.63 -13.69
N LEU A 25 0.21 14.02 -12.71
CA LEU A 25 1.25 13.01 -12.93
C LEU A 25 0.72 11.81 -13.70
N GLU A 26 -0.52 11.38 -13.41
CA GLU A 26 -1.15 10.29 -14.18
C GLU A 26 -1.29 10.67 -15.65
N GLN A 27 -1.77 11.89 -15.92
CA GLN A 27 -1.95 12.37 -17.28
C GLN A 27 -0.62 12.54 -18.02
N VAL A 28 0.37 13.11 -17.37
CA VAL A 28 1.70 13.34 -17.97
C VAL A 28 2.44 12.03 -18.17
N ALA A 29 2.35 11.10 -17.23
CA ALA A 29 2.99 9.79 -17.34
C ALA A 29 2.46 8.98 -18.53
N ALA A 30 1.23 9.24 -18.96
CA ALA A 30 0.65 8.56 -20.11
C ALA A 30 1.30 9.00 -21.44
N ILE A 31 1.92 10.18 -21.47
CA ILE A 31 2.49 10.75 -22.71
C ILE A 31 3.98 11.11 -22.58
N ASP A 32 4.56 11.08 -21.40
CA ASP A 32 5.96 11.42 -21.16
C ASP A 32 6.67 10.25 -20.51
N ASP A 33 7.62 9.64 -21.23
CA ASP A 33 8.35 8.46 -20.77
C ASP A 33 9.22 8.72 -19.55
N ASN A 34 9.78 9.94 -19.43
CA ASN A 34 10.64 10.31 -18.30
C ASN A 34 9.82 10.39 -17.00
N VAL A 35 8.63 10.96 -17.06
CA VAL A 35 7.72 11.04 -15.91
C VAL A 35 7.24 9.65 -15.53
N ARG A 36 6.88 8.83 -16.52
CA ARG A 36 6.47 7.44 -16.28
C ARG A 36 7.58 6.65 -15.58
N GLU A 37 8.82 6.78 -16.06
CA GLU A 37 9.96 6.08 -15.47
C GLU A 37 10.23 6.53 -14.04
N LEU A 38 10.10 7.82 -13.75
CA LEU A 38 10.25 8.34 -12.39
C LEU A 38 9.20 7.75 -11.45
N ARG A 39 7.95 7.67 -11.90
CA ARG A 39 6.85 7.09 -11.12
C ARG A 39 7.08 5.61 -10.86
N LEU A 40 7.54 4.88 -11.87
CA LEU A 40 7.85 3.44 -11.72
C LEU A 40 8.95 3.23 -10.67
N ARG A 41 9.98 4.06 -10.68
CA ARG A 41 11.07 3.96 -9.68
C ARG A 41 10.57 4.22 -8.26
N ARG A 42 9.74 5.24 -8.07
CA ARG A 42 9.15 5.52 -6.76
C ARG A 42 8.26 4.39 -6.26
N GLY A 43 7.47 3.83 -7.18
CA GLY A 43 6.63 2.68 -6.88
C GLY A 43 7.45 1.46 -6.47
N ARG A 44 8.55 1.19 -7.16
CA ARG A 44 9.45 0.08 -6.81
C ARG A 44 10.03 0.23 -5.41
N THR A 45 10.46 1.44 -5.04
CA THR A 45 10.99 1.70 -3.70
C THR A 45 9.96 1.38 -2.61
N PHE A 46 8.71 1.80 -2.83
CA PHE A 46 7.60 1.52 -1.91
C PHE A 46 7.33 0.01 -1.82
N VAL A 47 7.28 -0.66 -2.97
CA VAL A 47 7.05 -2.11 -3.04
C VAL A 47 8.19 -2.89 -2.36
N GLU A 48 9.44 -2.51 -2.60
CA GLU A 48 10.59 -3.18 -1.99
C GLU A 48 10.60 -3.05 -0.48
N ARG A 49 10.20 -1.89 0.05
CA ARG A 49 10.08 -1.69 1.48
C ARG A 49 9.00 -2.59 2.07
N ASN A 50 7.85 -2.68 1.39
CA ASN A 50 6.78 -3.56 1.82
C ASN A 50 7.18 -5.03 1.72
N ALA A 51 7.92 -5.41 0.68
CA ALA A 51 8.42 -6.77 0.53
C ALA A 51 9.35 -7.16 1.69
N ARG A 52 10.21 -6.24 2.12
CA ARG A 52 11.08 -6.48 3.29
C ARG A 52 10.27 -6.70 4.56
N SER A 53 9.21 -5.93 4.75
CA SER A 53 8.30 -6.11 5.89
C SER A 53 7.64 -7.48 5.87
N ILE A 54 7.20 -7.94 4.70
CA ILE A 54 6.60 -9.26 4.54
C ILE A 54 7.61 -10.35 4.84
N ARG A 55 8.84 -10.24 4.32
CA ARG A 55 9.90 -11.21 4.60
C ARG A 55 10.20 -11.32 6.09
N ASP A 56 10.22 -10.19 6.79
CA ASP A 56 10.43 -10.17 8.24
C ASP A 56 9.31 -10.93 8.96
N LEU A 57 8.07 -10.68 8.57
CA LEU A 57 6.92 -11.39 9.16
C LEU A 57 6.96 -12.89 8.87
N GLN A 58 7.38 -13.27 7.67
CA GLN A 58 7.55 -14.68 7.30
C GLN A 58 8.66 -15.34 8.15
N ALA A 59 9.79 -14.64 8.32
CA ALA A 59 10.92 -15.14 9.11
C ALA A 59 10.53 -15.33 10.59
N ARG A 60 9.62 -14.51 11.08
CA ARG A 60 9.11 -14.59 12.46
C ARG A 60 7.96 -15.58 12.61
N GLY A 61 7.58 -16.26 11.54
CA GLY A 61 6.48 -17.22 11.57
C GLY A 61 5.10 -16.59 11.68
N ILE A 62 4.97 -15.31 11.39
CA ILE A 62 3.70 -14.58 11.51
C ILE A 62 2.92 -14.59 10.19
N ALA A 63 3.61 -14.34 9.07
CA ALA A 63 2.97 -14.32 7.75
C ALA A 63 3.13 -15.67 7.04
N ASP A 64 2.22 -15.92 6.09
CA ASP A 64 2.22 -17.13 5.26
C ASP A 64 3.55 -17.28 4.53
N PRO A 65 4.33 -18.36 4.80
CA PRO A 65 5.63 -18.55 4.16
C PRO A 65 5.56 -18.95 2.70
N ASP A 66 4.38 -19.35 2.20
CA ASP A 66 4.22 -19.85 0.84
C ASP A 66 3.96 -18.75 -0.17
N VAL A 67 3.78 -17.51 0.28
CA VAL A 67 3.53 -16.37 -0.59
C VAL A 67 4.85 -15.72 -0.97
N ASP A 68 5.04 -15.44 -2.27
CA ASP A 68 6.21 -14.69 -2.72
C ASP A 68 6.14 -13.25 -2.18
N PRO A 69 7.11 -12.81 -1.38
CA PRO A 69 7.02 -11.50 -0.74
C PRO A 69 7.03 -10.33 -1.72
N LEU A 70 7.78 -10.42 -2.80
CA LEU A 70 7.83 -9.33 -3.77
C LEU A 70 6.53 -9.22 -4.57
N LEU A 71 5.99 -10.33 -5.05
CA LEU A 71 4.71 -10.34 -5.77
C LEU A 71 3.56 -9.93 -4.87
N ALA A 72 3.54 -10.41 -3.62
CA ALA A 72 2.52 -10.02 -2.66
C ALA A 72 2.58 -8.52 -2.37
N ALA A 73 3.78 -7.98 -2.15
CA ALA A 73 3.97 -6.54 -1.93
C ALA A 73 3.51 -5.73 -3.14
N THR A 74 3.82 -6.20 -4.35
CA THR A 74 3.40 -5.55 -5.60
C THR A 74 1.88 -5.51 -5.71
N ALA A 75 1.23 -6.64 -5.49
CA ALA A 75 -0.23 -6.75 -5.60
C ALA A 75 -0.96 -5.92 -4.55
N LEU A 76 -0.51 -6.01 -3.29
CA LEU A 76 -1.15 -5.30 -2.19
C LEU A 76 -0.91 -3.79 -2.29
N SER A 77 0.28 -3.38 -2.71
CA SER A 77 0.58 -1.96 -2.95
C SER A 77 -0.26 -1.40 -4.11
N ALA A 78 -0.45 -2.18 -5.16
CA ALA A 78 -1.31 -1.79 -6.28
C ALA A 78 -2.77 -1.61 -5.84
N MET A 79 -3.25 -2.48 -4.95
CA MET A 79 -4.58 -2.36 -4.37
C MET A 79 -4.75 -1.02 -3.65
N VAL A 80 -3.82 -0.68 -2.76
CA VAL A 80 -3.86 0.59 -2.01
C VAL A 80 -3.77 1.78 -2.97
N GLY A 81 -2.87 1.71 -3.94
CA GLY A 81 -2.69 2.77 -4.93
C GLY A 81 -3.95 3.01 -5.77
N ARG A 82 -4.59 1.95 -6.22
CA ARG A 82 -5.84 2.07 -6.99
C ARG A 82 -6.98 2.63 -6.16
N MET A 83 -7.08 2.21 -4.90
CA MET A 83 -8.10 2.75 -4.00
C MET A 83 -7.86 4.24 -3.73
N ALA A 84 -6.60 4.66 -3.56
CA ALA A 84 -6.27 6.07 -3.38
C ALA A 84 -6.68 6.89 -4.61
N TYR A 85 -6.38 6.40 -5.80
CA TYR A 85 -6.74 7.07 -7.06
C TYR A 85 -8.26 7.20 -7.19
N THR A 86 -8.99 6.12 -6.96
CA THR A 86 -10.44 6.11 -7.08
C THR A 86 -11.09 7.06 -6.08
N THR A 87 -10.57 7.12 -4.86
CA THR A 87 -11.13 7.96 -3.80
C THR A 87 -10.79 9.43 -4.01
N TYR A 88 -9.52 9.75 -4.25
CA TYR A 88 -9.04 11.14 -4.18
C TYR A 88 -8.91 11.83 -5.53
N VAL A 89 -8.77 11.09 -6.61
CA VAL A 89 -8.68 11.66 -7.96
C VAL A 89 -10.01 11.56 -8.68
N ILE A 90 -10.64 10.37 -8.71
CA ILE A 90 -11.94 10.20 -9.34
C ILE A 90 -13.05 10.80 -8.48
N GLY A 91 -12.89 10.79 -7.16
CA GLY A 91 -13.79 11.48 -6.25
C GLY A 91 -14.88 10.62 -5.63
N GLU A 92 -14.71 9.30 -5.61
CA GLU A 92 -15.63 8.44 -4.86
C GLU A 92 -15.39 8.66 -3.37
N GLU A 93 -16.44 9.06 -2.65
CA GLU A 93 -16.34 9.34 -1.23
C GLU A 93 -16.04 8.08 -0.43
N SER A 94 -15.07 8.20 0.47
CA SER A 94 -14.74 7.14 1.41
C SER A 94 -14.02 7.75 2.61
N ASP A 95 -14.37 7.28 3.80
CA ASP A 95 -13.73 7.74 5.02
C ASP A 95 -12.31 7.20 5.12
N LEU A 96 -11.36 8.09 5.45
CA LEU A 96 -9.94 7.73 5.56
C LEU A 96 -9.71 6.60 6.57
N GLU A 97 -10.32 6.69 7.75
CA GLU A 97 -10.12 5.67 8.77
C GLU A 97 -10.69 4.32 8.34
N GLN A 98 -11.82 4.34 7.66
CA GLN A 98 -12.42 3.14 7.11
C GLN A 98 -11.55 2.52 6.01
N LEU A 99 -10.97 3.35 5.14
CA LEU A 99 -10.02 2.89 4.12
C LEU A 99 -8.79 2.25 4.76
N VAL A 100 -8.17 2.92 5.73
CA VAL A 100 -6.98 2.41 6.40
C VAL A 100 -7.27 1.07 7.07
N THR A 101 -8.35 1.00 7.84
CA THR A 101 -8.73 -0.22 8.55
C THR A 101 -9.01 -1.37 7.60
N THR A 102 -9.79 -1.11 6.54
CA THR A 102 -10.16 -2.14 5.59
C THR A 102 -8.96 -2.63 4.79
N LEU A 103 -8.15 -1.73 4.27
CA LEU A 103 -6.98 -2.11 3.47
C LEU A 103 -5.95 -2.86 4.31
N THR A 104 -5.75 -2.45 5.56
CA THR A 104 -4.85 -3.14 6.47
C THR A 104 -5.37 -4.54 6.79
N ARG A 105 -6.69 -4.68 6.98
CA ARG A 105 -7.31 -5.99 7.19
C ARG A 105 -7.15 -6.89 5.97
N LEU A 106 -7.31 -6.34 4.76
CA LEU A 106 -7.12 -7.11 3.54
C LEU A 106 -5.67 -7.58 3.39
N TRP A 107 -4.70 -6.74 3.76
CA TRP A 107 -3.29 -7.13 3.82
C TRP A 107 -3.08 -8.30 4.79
N ALA A 108 -3.63 -8.18 6.00
CA ALA A 108 -3.50 -9.19 7.03
C ALA A 108 -4.11 -10.52 6.59
N ASN A 109 -5.31 -10.47 5.99
CA ASN A 109 -6.00 -11.67 5.52
C ASN A 109 -5.24 -12.32 4.38
N ALA A 110 -4.72 -11.53 3.43
CA ALA A 110 -3.97 -12.06 2.29
C ALA A 110 -2.70 -12.78 2.74
N LEU A 111 -2.05 -12.27 3.78
CA LEU A 111 -0.81 -12.83 4.32
C LEU A 111 -1.03 -13.83 5.45
N ARG A 112 -2.28 -14.12 5.79
CA ARG A 112 -2.67 -15.01 6.88
C ARG A 112 -2.08 -14.60 8.23
N ILE A 113 -2.06 -13.31 8.49
CA ILE A 113 -1.57 -12.78 9.76
C ILE A 113 -2.69 -12.92 10.80
N PRO A 114 -2.43 -13.61 11.94
CA PRO A 114 -3.46 -13.82 12.97
C PRO A 114 -3.86 -12.50 13.66
N ASP A 115 -5.10 -12.44 14.15
CA ASP A 115 -5.62 -11.27 14.85
C ASP A 115 -4.82 -10.93 16.11
N ASP A 116 -4.35 -11.94 16.83
CA ASP A 116 -3.53 -11.73 18.03
C ASP A 116 -2.19 -11.08 17.69
N ALA A 117 -1.60 -11.40 16.54
CA ALA A 117 -0.37 -10.76 16.08
C ALA A 117 -0.61 -9.28 15.73
N LEU A 118 -1.80 -8.94 15.22
CA LEU A 118 -2.18 -7.55 14.97
C LEU A 118 -2.26 -6.76 16.26
N GLN A 119 -2.83 -7.32 17.31
CA GLN A 119 -2.97 -6.66 18.60
C GLN A 119 -1.63 -6.45 19.29
N VAL A 120 -0.75 -7.42 19.23
CA VAL A 120 0.58 -7.33 19.85
C VAL A 120 1.42 -6.22 19.25
N GLN A 121 1.27 -5.95 17.96
CA GLN A 121 2.07 -4.93 17.27
C GLN A 121 1.53 -3.51 17.46
N GLU A 122 0.33 -3.35 17.96
CA GLU A 122 -0.23 -2.04 18.30
C GLU A 122 0.31 -1.48 19.61
N LYS A 123 0.99 -2.30 20.38
CA LYS A 123 1.64 -1.90 21.62
C LYS A 123 3.09 -1.52 21.36
#